data_40f14b145c730590a838f04f3eacfb78
#
_entry.id   40f14b145c730590a838f04f3eacfb78
#
_cell.length_a   1.000
_cell.length_b   1.000
_cell.length_c   1.000
_cell.angle_alpha   90.00
_cell.angle_beta   90.00
_cell.angle_gamma   90.00
#
_symmetry.space_group_name_H-M   'P 1'
#
loop_
_entity.id
_entity.type
_entity.pdbx_description
1 polymer ?
#
loop_
_entity_poly.entity_id
_entity_poly.type
_entity_poly.pdbx_seq_one_letter_code
_entity_poly.pdbx_strand_id
1 'polypeptide(L)'
;MSSKPKPNDMKRYTLISACCFAFTFLLPSCKNEDNNKEADKTETKTPKIKEESVTYTIDSLNMNNYVVYDENLEGKRPVVFVIHEWWGLNDYAKRRARMLAEMGYIAMAVDMYGNGRMGNDPGAAQNLAMPYYEHPDMAKKIFDRAVEELKKNPNADQTKMAGIGYCFGGGLLLNFARMGEQLNGVVSFHGSLLGTPANKDLTKAEILVCHGEADSFVNAEVAPFKKQMDSIGKSYTFKSYSGATHAFTNPDATEMGKKFKMPIEYNAAADSASWNDMKDFFGRIFK
;
A
#
# COMPACT_ATOMS: atom_id res chain seq x y z
N MET A 1 53.26 6.56 35.32
CA MET A 1 53.12 7.91 35.86
C MET A 1 51.68 8.29 35.62
N SER A 2 50.81 7.97 36.52
CA SER A 2 50.35 8.69 37.74
C SER A 2 50.00 10.15 37.42
N SER A 3 48.70 10.46 37.38
CA SER A 3 48.03 11.02 38.57
C SER A 3 46.55 11.25 38.30
N LYS A 4 45.73 10.64 39.10
CA LYS A 4 44.43 11.12 39.60
C LYS A 4 44.67 12.16 40.73
N PRO A 5 43.65 12.67 41.43
CA PRO A 5 42.43 13.42 41.14
C PRO A 5 42.30 14.61 42.11
N LYS A 6 41.20 15.31 42.28
CA LYS A 6 40.45 15.50 43.54
C LYS A 6 39.28 16.50 43.44
N PRO A 7 38.41 16.51 44.44
CA PRO A 7 36.99 16.86 44.32
C PRO A 7 36.56 18.08 45.14
N ASN A 8 35.23 18.26 45.30
CA ASN A 8 34.49 19.10 46.28
C ASN A 8 34.35 20.60 45.98
N ASP A 9 33.12 21.00 45.83
CA ASP A 9 32.56 21.82 46.92
C ASP A 9 31.03 21.84 46.91
N MET A 10 30.53 21.36 48.05
CA MET A 10 29.16 21.43 48.51
C MET A 10 28.99 22.76 49.23
N LYS A 11 28.07 23.61 48.85
CA LYS A 11 27.59 24.69 49.75
C LYS A 11 26.08 24.60 49.98
N ARG A 12 25.82 24.42 51.21
CA ARG A 12 24.57 24.40 51.95
C ARG A 12 24.00 25.81 52.17
N TYR A 13 22.77 25.80 52.71
CA TYR A 13 22.00 26.80 53.48
C TYR A 13 21.12 27.71 52.62
N THR A 14 19.89 28.05 52.95
CA THR A 14 19.24 28.16 54.26
C THR A 14 17.72 28.22 54.08
N LEU A 15 16.97 27.56 54.96
CA LEU A 15 15.55 27.79 55.20
C LEU A 15 15.36 29.21 55.78
N ILE A 16 14.35 29.91 55.32
CA ILE A 16 13.69 30.95 56.16
C ILE A 16 12.18 30.73 56.08
N SER A 17 11.64 30.46 57.26
CA SER A 17 10.25 30.42 57.64
C SER A 17 9.78 31.83 57.95
N ALA A 18 8.58 32.18 57.62
CA ALA A 18 7.56 32.73 58.51
C ALA A 18 6.70 33.84 57.88
N CYS A 19 5.51 33.68 58.19
CA CYS A 19 4.47 34.62 58.64
C CYS A 19 3.32 34.94 57.68
N CYS A 20 2.19 34.48 58.19
CA CYS A 20 0.82 34.78 57.86
C CYS A 20 0.52 36.28 57.74
N PHE A 21 -0.22 36.66 56.73
CA PHE A 21 -1.19 37.73 56.85
C PHE A 21 -2.43 37.40 56.02
N ALA A 22 -3.52 37.17 56.75
CA ALA A 22 -4.85 37.06 56.16
C ALA A 22 -5.34 38.42 55.73
N PHE A 23 -5.64 38.58 54.46
CA PHE A 23 -6.41 39.71 53.92
C PHE A 23 -7.62 39.17 53.18
N THR A 24 -8.77 39.29 53.83
CA THR A 24 -10.06 39.01 53.20
C THR A 24 -10.40 40.16 52.27
N PHE A 25 -10.37 39.91 50.95
CA PHE A 25 -10.99 40.79 49.98
C PHE A 25 -12.20 40.09 49.35
N LEU A 26 -13.36 40.62 49.69
CA LEU A 26 -14.61 40.34 48.97
C LEU A 26 -14.52 40.95 47.57
N LEU A 27 -14.59 40.10 46.54
CA LEU A 27 -14.77 40.53 45.18
C LEU A 27 -16.09 39.94 44.59
N PRO A 28 -16.79 40.68 43.76
CA PRO A 28 -18.11 40.29 43.27
C PRO A 28 -18.05 39.19 42.26
N SER A 29 -19.00 38.28 42.40
CA SER A 29 -19.25 37.17 41.47
C SER A 29 -19.65 37.70 40.07
N CYS A 30 -18.70 37.65 39.12
CA CYS A 30 -19.07 37.69 37.71
C CYS A 30 -19.37 36.25 37.29
N LYS A 31 -20.61 35.98 36.91
CA LYS A 31 -20.99 34.76 36.18
C LYS A 31 -20.24 34.73 34.86
N ASN A 32 -19.23 33.90 34.77
CA ASN A 32 -18.76 33.44 33.47
C ASN A 32 -19.68 32.33 33.01
N GLU A 33 -20.37 32.54 31.94
CA GLU A 33 -20.97 31.48 31.14
C GLU A 33 -19.85 30.64 30.58
N ASP A 34 -19.66 29.46 31.16
CA ASP A 34 -18.81 28.41 30.62
C ASP A 34 -19.43 27.95 29.29
N ASN A 35 -18.98 28.54 28.19
CA ASN A 35 -19.07 27.94 26.86
C ASN A 35 -18.18 26.70 26.84
N ASN A 36 -18.66 25.65 27.47
CA ASN A 36 -18.11 24.31 27.31
C ASN A 36 -18.49 23.85 25.90
N LYS A 37 -17.69 24.24 24.91
CA LYS A 37 -17.66 23.52 23.66
C LYS A 37 -17.11 22.15 23.95
N GLU A 38 -18.01 21.22 24.20
CA GLU A 38 -17.74 19.79 24.11
C GLU A 38 -17.07 19.58 22.76
N ALA A 39 -15.75 19.36 22.77
CA ALA A 39 -15.04 18.83 21.63
C ALA A 39 -15.67 17.46 21.35
N ASP A 40 -16.43 17.39 20.27
CA ASP A 40 -16.98 16.17 19.72
C ASP A 40 -15.83 15.17 19.55
N LYS A 41 -15.67 14.33 20.57
CA LYS A 41 -14.80 13.14 20.48
C LYS A 41 -15.52 12.20 19.53
N THR A 42 -15.23 12.34 18.25
CA THR A 42 -15.56 11.31 17.26
C THR A 42 -14.95 10.01 17.78
N GLU A 43 -15.74 9.19 18.44
CA GLU A 43 -15.35 7.83 18.78
C GLU A 43 -14.95 7.16 17.47
N THR A 44 -13.66 6.93 17.26
CA THR A 44 -13.17 6.13 16.15
C THR A 44 -13.64 4.70 16.38
N LYS A 45 -14.78 4.36 15.79
CA LYS A 45 -15.30 3.00 15.83
C LYS A 45 -14.25 2.06 15.26
N THR A 46 -13.95 0.98 15.94
CA THR A 46 -13.11 -0.10 15.41
C THR A 46 -13.70 -0.56 14.07
N PRO A 47 -12.90 -0.66 13.00
CA PRO A 47 -13.38 -1.10 11.70
C PRO A 47 -14.09 -2.46 11.81
N LYS A 48 -15.25 -2.59 11.19
CA LYS A 48 -15.98 -3.86 11.06
C LYS A 48 -15.77 -4.39 9.64
N ILE A 49 -14.72 -5.18 9.50
CA ILE A 49 -14.29 -5.67 8.20
C ILE A 49 -15.25 -6.75 7.70
N LYS A 50 -15.84 -6.50 6.53
CA LYS A 50 -16.66 -7.44 5.78
C LYS A 50 -15.90 -7.96 4.58
N GLU A 51 -15.93 -9.28 4.41
CA GLU A 51 -15.26 -10.02 3.34
C GLU A 51 -16.29 -10.70 2.45
N GLU A 52 -16.16 -10.56 1.15
CA GLU A 52 -17.08 -11.12 0.16
C GLU A 52 -16.29 -11.75 -1.00
N SER A 53 -16.84 -12.84 -1.54
CA SER A 53 -16.35 -13.39 -2.82
C SER A 53 -17.18 -12.83 -3.96
N VAL A 54 -16.51 -12.24 -4.95
CA VAL A 54 -17.13 -11.79 -6.20
C VAL A 54 -16.69 -12.70 -7.33
N THR A 55 -17.63 -13.51 -7.81
CA THR A 55 -17.36 -14.53 -8.83
C THR A 55 -18.04 -14.19 -10.13
N TYR A 56 -17.36 -14.41 -11.23
CA TYR A 56 -17.87 -14.26 -12.59
C TYR A 56 -17.02 -15.09 -13.56
N THR A 57 -17.54 -15.31 -14.76
CA THR A 57 -16.84 -16.07 -15.79
C THR A 57 -16.30 -15.13 -16.87
N ILE A 58 -15.06 -15.36 -17.30
CA ILE A 58 -14.46 -14.77 -18.50
C ILE A 58 -14.02 -15.93 -19.39
N ASP A 59 -14.56 -15.98 -20.60
CA ASP A 59 -14.38 -17.11 -21.50
C ASP A 59 -14.73 -18.44 -20.77
N SER A 60 -13.76 -19.29 -20.47
CA SER A 60 -13.96 -20.54 -19.71
C SER A 60 -13.40 -20.51 -18.28
N LEU A 61 -12.94 -19.33 -17.80
CA LEU A 61 -12.34 -19.17 -16.48
C LEU A 61 -13.35 -18.63 -15.47
N ASN A 62 -13.50 -19.31 -14.36
CA ASN A 62 -14.25 -18.80 -13.21
C ASN A 62 -13.32 -17.95 -12.35
N MET A 63 -13.51 -16.65 -12.35
CA MET A 63 -12.74 -15.71 -11.55
C MET A 63 -13.32 -15.66 -10.14
N ASN A 64 -12.46 -15.83 -9.11
CA ASN A 64 -12.84 -15.87 -7.70
C ASN A 64 -12.16 -14.72 -6.95
N ASN A 65 -12.68 -13.51 -7.13
CA ASN A 65 -12.07 -12.32 -6.51
C ASN A 65 -12.50 -12.20 -5.04
N TYR A 66 -11.65 -11.56 -4.26
CA TYR A 66 -11.89 -11.28 -2.85
C TYR A 66 -12.11 -9.78 -2.66
N VAL A 67 -13.29 -9.39 -2.21
CA VAL A 67 -13.67 -8.00 -1.91
C VAL A 67 -13.76 -7.82 -0.42
N VAL A 68 -13.23 -6.70 0.07
CA VAL A 68 -13.18 -6.40 1.50
C VAL A 68 -13.35 -4.90 1.74
N TYR A 69 -14.13 -4.55 2.78
CA TYR A 69 -14.40 -3.18 3.16
C TYR A 69 -14.86 -3.08 4.63
N ASP A 70 -14.78 -1.87 5.20
CA ASP A 70 -15.37 -1.61 6.52
C ASP A 70 -16.87 -1.30 6.37
N GLU A 71 -17.73 -2.15 6.92
CA GLU A 71 -19.19 -1.97 6.84
C GLU A 71 -19.75 -0.87 7.75
N ASN A 72 -18.94 -0.35 8.70
CA ASN A 72 -19.31 0.79 9.52
C ASN A 72 -19.27 2.11 8.75
N LEU A 73 -18.62 2.14 7.59
CA LEU A 73 -18.48 3.34 6.79
C LEU A 73 -19.60 3.44 5.76
N GLU A 74 -20.29 4.56 5.75
CA GLU A 74 -21.35 4.87 4.82
C GLU A 74 -20.84 5.72 3.63
N GLY A 75 -21.61 5.76 2.54
CA GLY A 75 -21.36 6.59 1.39
C GLY A 75 -20.32 6.05 0.41
N LYS A 76 -19.93 6.92 -0.53
CA LYS A 76 -18.96 6.58 -1.57
C LYS A 76 -17.53 6.55 -1.02
N ARG A 77 -16.79 5.51 -1.39
CA ARG A 77 -15.40 5.31 -0.95
C ARG A 77 -14.49 5.03 -2.14
N PRO A 78 -13.24 5.50 -2.09
CA PRO A 78 -12.27 5.14 -3.10
C PRO A 78 -12.06 3.62 -3.18
N VAL A 79 -11.76 3.17 -4.37
CA VAL A 79 -11.57 1.75 -4.71
C VAL A 79 -10.10 1.46 -4.94
N VAL A 80 -9.60 0.36 -4.37
CA VAL A 80 -8.23 -0.10 -4.61
C VAL A 80 -8.23 -1.57 -5.03
N PHE A 81 -7.68 -1.82 -6.22
CA PHE A 81 -7.44 -3.17 -6.71
C PHE A 81 -6.09 -3.67 -6.22
N VAL A 82 -6.02 -4.92 -5.79
CA VAL A 82 -4.79 -5.59 -5.34
C VAL A 82 -4.48 -6.73 -6.31
N ILE A 83 -3.35 -6.67 -7.01
CA ILE A 83 -2.92 -7.78 -7.87
C ILE A 83 -1.81 -8.55 -7.18
N HIS A 84 -2.02 -9.87 -7.08
CA HIS A 84 -1.17 -10.80 -6.36
C HIS A 84 0.22 -10.98 -6.99
N GLU A 85 1.13 -11.60 -6.26
CA GLU A 85 2.40 -12.12 -6.79
C GLU A 85 2.14 -13.29 -7.77
N TRP A 86 3.16 -13.80 -8.41
CA TRP A 86 3.06 -14.92 -9.38
C TRP A 86 2.47 -16.22 -8.79
N TRP A 87 2.36 -16.32 -7.45
CA TRP A 87 1.80 -17.49 -6.78
C TRP A 87 0.28 -17.66 -6.95
N GLY A 88 -0.45 -16.63 -7.37
CA GLY A 88 -1.91 -16.59 -7.42
C GLY A 88 -2.53 -15.85 -6.24
N LEU A 89 -3.85 -15.80 -6.18
CA LEU A 89 -4.62 -15.09 -5.14
C LEU A 89 -4.57 -15.82 -3.80
N ASN A 90 -3.47 -15.64 -3.07
CA ASN A 90 -3.20 -16.25 -1.77
C ASN A 90 -3.57 -15.34 -0.59
N ASP A 91 -3.32 -15.83 0.63
CA ASP A 91 -3.62 -15.09 1.86
C ASP A 91 -2.78 -13.81 2.03
N TYR A 92 -1.59 -13.74 1.43
CA TYR A 92 -0.80 -12.52 1.41
C TYR A 92 -1.52 -11.38 0.67
N ALA A 93 -2.01 -11.62 -0.54
CA ALA A 93 -2.76 -10.62 -1.31
C ALA A 93 -4.07 -10.22 -0.61
N LYS A 94 -4.80 -11.19 -0.04
CA LYS A 94 -6.02 -10.94 0.74
C LYS A 94 -5.73 -10.10 1.98
N ARG A 95 -4.63 -10.37 2.70
CA ARG A 95 -4.21 -9.56 3.85
C ARG A 95 -3.95 -8.11 3.45
N ARG A 96 -3.27 -7.86 2.32
CA ARG A 96 -3.06 -6.49 1.82
C ARG A 96 -4.36 -5.78 1.48
N ALA A 97 -5.35 -6.50 0.94
CA ALA A 97 -6.68 -5.94 0.72
C ALA A 97 -7.38 -5.60 2.05
N ARG A 98 -7.28 -6.45 3.10
CA ARG A 98 -7.83 -6.12 4.44
C ARG A 98 -7.19 -4.86 5.03
N MET A 99 -5.87 -4.72 4.93
CA MET A 99 -5.16 -3.51 5.40
C MET A 99 -5.68 -2.23 4.71
N LEU A 100 -6.06 -2.31 3.44
CA LEU A 100 -6.68 -1.19 2.72
C LEU A 100 -8.11 -0.93 3.22
N ALA A 101 -8.89 -1.98 3.49
CA ALA A 101 -10.24 -1.84 4.03
C ALA A 101 -10.23 -1.18 5.42
N GLU A 102 -9.26 -1.50 6.27
CA GLU A 102 -9.02 -0.85 7.57
C GLU A 102 -8.67 0.64 7.43
N MET A 103 -8.18 1.06 6.27
CA MET A 103 -7.93 2.46 5.92
C MET A 103 -9.16 3.16 5.30
N GLY A 104 -10.30 2.47 5.19
CA GLY A 104 -11.55 3.01 4.67
C GLY A 104 -11.77 2.83 3.17
N TYR A 105 -10.91 2.12 2.46
CA TYR A 105 -11.10 1.80 1.04
C TYR A 105 -12.06 0.62 0.84
N ILE A 106 -12.67 0.53 -0.34
CA ILE A 106 -13.19 -0.74 -0.84
C ILE A 106 -12.06 -1.40 -1.62
N ALA A 107 -11.57 -2.54 -1.15
CA ALA A 107 -10.46 -3.24 -1.79
C ALA A 107 -10.92 -4.53 -2.46
N MET A 108 -10.41 -4.80 -3.67
CA MET A 108 -10.62 -6.07 -4.38
C MET A 108 -9.27 -6.70 -4.68
N ALA A 109 -8.97 -7.85 -4.05
CA ALA A 109 -7.88 -8.69 -4.51
C ALA A 109 -8.35 -9.52 -5.71
N VAL A 110 -7.71 -9.27 -6.86
CA VAL A 110 -8.12 -9.79 -8.16
C VAL A 110 -7.51 -11.17 -8.40
N ASP A 111 -8.34 -12.15 -8.76
CA ASP A 111 -7.89 -13.45 -9.27
C ASP A 111 -7.50 -13.31 -10.74
N MET A 112 -6.20 -13.17 -11.01
CA MET A 112 -5.71 -13.03 -12.39
C MET A 112 -5.65 -14.34 -13.15
N TYR A 113 -5.71 -15.48 -12.45
CA TYR A 113 -5.54 -16.79 -13.08
C TYR A 113 -6.84 -17.55 -13.30
N GLY A 114 -7.86 -17.27 -12.49
CA GLY A 114 -9.13 -17.97 -12.51
C GLY A 114 -9.06 -19.42 -12.01
N ASN A 115 -10.23 -20.00 -11.78
CA ASN A 115 -10.41 -21.38 -11.31
C ASN A 115 -9.66 -21.71 -10.02
N GLY A 116 -9.31 -20.70 -9.19
CA GLY A 116 -8.54 -20.89 -7.95
C GLY A 116 -7.12 -21.43 -8.17
N ARG A 117 -6.54 -21.21 -9.36
CA ARG A 117 -5.20 -21.72 -9.70
C ARG A 117 -4.12 -21.04 -8.87
N MET A 118 -3.21 -21.86 -8.36
CA MET A 118 -2.10 -21.44 -7.52
C MET A 118 -0.81 -22.12 -7.98
N GLY A 119 0.30 -21.37 -7.94
CA GLY A 119 1.64 -21.94 -8.13
C GLY A 119 2.20 -22.42 -6.79
N ASN A 120 2.39 -23.73 -6.64
CA ASN A 120 2.91 -24.34 -5.40
C ASN A 120 4.44 -24.45 -5.38
N ASP A 121 5.08 -24.18 -6.49
CA ASP A 121 6.53 -24.10 -6.69
C ASP A 121 6.85 -23.07 -7.79
N PRO A 122 8.12 -22.65 -7.94
CA PRO A 122 8.50 -21.64 -8.94
C PRO A 122 8.17 -22.01 -10.39
N GLY A 123 8.28 -23.29 -10.75
CA GLY A 123 7.96 -23.75 -12.11
C GLY A 123 6.45 -23.62 -12.40
N ALA A 124 5.62 -24.08 -11.46
CA ALA A 124 4.16 -23.94 -11.57
C ALA A 124 3.73 -22.46 -11.59
N ALA A 125 4.33 -21.62 -10.72
CA ALA A 125 4.05 -20.19 -10.69
C ALA A 125 4.47 -19.49 -12.01
N GLN A 126 5.63 -19.82 -12.55
CA GLN A 126 6.10 -19.32 -13.83
C GLN A 126 5.15 -19.71 -14.96
N ASN A 127 4.73 -20.96 -15.04
CA ASN A 127 3.79 -21.43 -16.06
C ASN A 127 2.44 -20.69 -16.01
N LEU A 128 1.99 -20.31 -14.82
CA LEU A 128 0.77 -19.49 -14.66
C LEU A 128 0.98 -18.03 -15.07
N ALA A 129 2.13 -17.44 -14.75
CA ALA A 129 2.38 -16.01 -14.96
C ALA A 129 2.81 -15.66 -16.39
N MET A 130 3.61 -16.52 -17.04
CA MET A 130 4.21 -16.23 -18.35
C MET A 130 3.20 -15.83 -19.42
N PRO A 131 2.03 -16.48 -19.60
CA PRO A 131 1.06 -16.07 -20.62
C PRO A 131 0.60 -14.61 -20.49
N TYR A 132 0.56 -14.09 -19.25
CA TYR A 132 0.13 -12.70 -18.98
C TYR A 132 1.25 -11.68 -19.19
N TYR A 133 2.51 -12.08 -19.06
CA TYR A 133 3.65 -11.25 -19.45
C TYR A 133 3.80 -11.18 -20.98
N GLU A 134 3.59 -12.29 -21.67
CA GLU A 134 3.67 -12.37 -23.12
C GLU A 134 2.46 -11.70 -23.82
N HIS A 135 1.30 -11.77 -23.18
CA HIS A 135 0.03 -11.21 -23.69
C HIS A 135 -0.61 -10.25 -22.67
N PRO A 136 -0.05 -9.04 -22.49
CA PRO A 136 -0.57 -8.07 -21.51
C PRO A 136 -2.01 -7.60 -21.82
N ASP A 137 -2.47 -7.70 -23.06
CA ASP A 137 -3.86 -7.48 -23.48
C ASP A 137 -4.82 -8.49 -22.85
N MET A 138 -4.43 -9.77 -22.76
CA MET A 138 -5.20 -10.79 -22.09
C MET A 138 -5.30 -10.50 -20.58
N ALA A 139 -4.18 -10.13 -19.94
CA ALA A 139 -4.17 -9.72 -18.54
C ALA A 139 -5.08 -8.50 -18.31
N LYS A 140 -5.01 -7.51 -19.22
CA LYS A 140 -5.85 -6.31 -19.12
C LYS A 140 -7.33 -6.64 -19.23
N LYS A 141 -7.74 -7.51 -20.15
CA LYS A 141 -9.14 -7.95 -20.29
C LYS A 141 -9.69 -8.52 -18.97
N ILE A 142 -8.89 -9.31 -18.24
CA ILE A 142 -9.29 -9.85 -16.93
C ILE A 142 -9.43 -8.73 -15.91
N PHE A 143 -8.48 -7.81 -15.88
CA PHE A 143 -8.52 -6.68 -14.96
C PHE A 143 -9.69 -5.73 -15.24
N ASP A 144 -9.93 -5.38 -16.50
CA ASP A 144 -11.06 -4.54 -16.93
C ASP A 144 -12.39 -5.13 -16.46
N ARG A 145 -12.54 -6.45 -16.55
CA ARG A 145 -13.74 -7.12 -16.05
C ARG A 145 -13.88 -7.03 -14.53
N ALA A 146 -12.77 -7.13 -13.78
CA ALA A 146 -12.78 -6.92 -12.33
C ALA A 146 -13.20 -5.49 -11.96
N VAL A 147 -12.70 -4.50 -12.71
CA VAL A 147 -13.09 -3.09 -12.56
C VAL A 147 -14.59 -2.91 -12.80
N GLU A 148 -15.14 -3.47 -13.87
CA GLU A 148 -16.57 -3.42 -14.18
C GLU A 148 -17.43 -4.06 -13.08
N GLU A 149 -17.00 -5.20 -12.53
CA GLU A 149 -17.73 -5.86 -11.44
C GLU A 149 -17.72 -5.03 -10.17
N LEU A 150 -16.59 -4.46 -9.80
CA LEU A 150 -16.51 -3.66 -8.58
C LEU A 150 -17.27 -2.32 -8.70
N LYS A 151 -17.38 -1.76 -9.89
CA LYS A 151 -18.23 -0.58 -10.18
C LYS A 151 -19.71 -0.81 -9.87
N LYS A 152 -20.18 -2.05 -9.81
CA LYS A 152 -21.55 -2.38 -9.42
C LYS A 152 -21.81 -2.20 -7.93
N ASN A 153 -20.76 -2.11 -7.11
CA ASN A 153 -20.92 -1.86 -5.68
C ASN A 153 -21.46 -0.43 -5.47
N PRO A 154 -22.62 -0.26 -4.81
CA PRO A 154 -23.24 1.07 -4.65
C PRO A 154 -22.40 2.07 -3.87
N ASN A 155 -21.46 1.59 -3.06
CA ASN A 155 -20.57 2.42 -2.25
C ASN A 155 -19.21 2.69 -2.93
N ALA A 156 -18.96 2.17 -4.14
CA ALA A 156 -17.74 2.46 -4.89
C ALA A 156 -17.76 3.88 -5.47
N ASP A 157 -16.73 4.66 -5.18
CA ASP A 157 -16.46 5.93 -5.87
C ASP A 157 -15.71 5.64 -7.16
N GLN A 158 -16.45 5.60 -8.27
CA GLN A 158 -15.90 5.30 -9.59
C GLN A 158 -14.95 6.39 -10.13
N THR A 159 -14.89 7.55 -9.47
CA THR A 159 -13.96 8.64 -9.83
C THR A 159 -12.63 8.53 -9.08
N LYS A 160 -12.57 7.67 -8.05
CA LYS A 160 -11.41 7.48 -7.19
C LYS A 160 -11.00 6.01 -7.15
N MET A 161 -10.30 5.57 -8.20
CA MET A 161 -9.85 4.19 -8.34
C MET A 161 -8.34 4.12 -8.50
N ALA A 162 -7.68 3.18 -7.81
CA ALA A 162 -6.25 2.92 -7.92
C ALA A 162 -5.96 1.41 -7.89
N GLY A 163 -4.73 1.05 -8.26
CA GLY A 163 -4.25 -0.32 -8.15
C GLY A 163 -2.94 -0.42 -7.38
N ILE A 164 -2.79 -1.45 -6.56
CA ILE A 164 -1.51 -1.88 -6.02
C ILE A 164 -1.20 -3.29 -6.48
N GLY A 165 0.04 -3.57 -6.78
CA GLY A 165 0.44 -4.90 -7.24
C GLY A 165 1.82 -5.28 -6.73
N TYR A 166 2.00 -6.57 -6.51
CA TYR A 166 3.20 -7.16 -5.92
C TYR A 166 3.86 -8.07 -6.95
N CYS A 167 5.19 -7.93 -7.17
CA CYS A 167 5.93 -8.75 -8.12
C CYS A 167 5.24 -8.77 -9.51
N PHE A 168 4.71 -9.91 -9.94
CA PHE A 168 3.88 -10.09 -11.13
C PHE A 168 2.79 -9.00 -11.25
N GLY A 169 2.01 -8.80 -10.17
CA GLY A 169 0.93 -7.82 -10.15
C GLY A 169 1.40 -6.37 -10.30
N GLY A 170 2.59 -6.05 -9.77
CA GLY A 170 3.20 -4.73 -9.94
C GLY A 170 3.56 -4.45 -11.40
N GLY A 171 4.14 -5.44 -12.08
CA GLY A 171 4.44 -5.35 -13.51
C GLY A 171 3.18 -5.23 -14.38
N LEU A 172 2.12 -5.99 -14.05
CA LEU A 172 0.85 -5.90 -14.77
C LEU A 172 0.22 -4.50 -14.63
N LEU A 173 0.19 -3.93 -13.45
CA LEU A 173 -0.38 -2.58 -13.24
C LEU A 173 0.39 -1.49 -14.01
N LEU A 174 1.71 -1.60 -14.10
CA LEU A 174 2.49 -0.70 -14.94
C LEU A 174 2.14 -0.86 -16.42
N ASN A 175 1.90 -2.09 -16.89
CA ASN A 175 1.42 -2.33 -18.25
C ASN A 175 0.01 -1.76 -18.46
N PHE A 176 -0.92 -1.97 -17.55
CA PHE A 176 -2.29 -1.45 -17.66
C PHE A 176 -2.30 0.09 -17.69
N ALA A 177 -1.50 0.76 -16.86
CA ALA A 177 -1.33 2.20 -16.91
C ALA A 177 -0.81 2.68 -18.29
N ARG A 178 0.17 1.97 -18.88
CA ARG A 178 0.71 2.28 -20.21
C ARG A 178 -0.27 1.98 -21.34
N MET A 179 -1.21 1.05 -21.12
CA MET A 179 -2.28 0.69 -22.06
C MET A 179 -3.53 1.57 -21.90
N GLY A 180 -3.51 2.55 -21.01
CA GLY A 180 -4.58 3.54 -20.87
C GLY A 180 -5.68 3.17 -19.87
N GLU A 181 -5.38 2.27 -18.92
CA GLU A 181 -6.34 1.96 -17.85
C GLU A 181 -6.73 3.22 -17.06
N GLN A 182 -8.04 3.37 -16.82
CA GLN A 182 -8.62 4.55 -16.20
C GLN A 182 -8.55 4.46 -14.67
N LEU A 183 -7.32 4.54 -14.14
CA LEU A 183 -7.03 4.63 -12.70
C LEU A 183 -6.44 5.99 -12.38
N ASN A 184 -6.71 6.52 -11.18
CA ASN A 184 -6.06 7.71 -10.67
C ASN A 184 -4.56 7.47 -10.44
N GLY A 185 -4.21 6.25 -10.01
CA GLY A 185 -2.81 5.87 -9.84
C GLY A 185 -2.59 4.38 -9.71
N VAL A 186 -1.34 3.97 -9.90
CA VAL A 186 -0.86 2.59 -9.72
C VAL A 186 0.38 2.57 -8.86
N VAL A 187 0.48 1.56 -7.99
CA VAL A 187 1.65 1.31 -7.15
C VAL A 187 2.22 -0.06 -7.46
N SER A 188 3.46 -0.10 -7.90
CA SER A 188 4.19 -1.35 -8.15
C SER A 188 5.17 -1.62 -7.01
N PHE A 189 4.92 -2.66 -6.23
CA PHE A 189 5.87 -3.16 -5.22
C PHE A 189 6.71 -4.27 -5.84
N HIS A 190 8.03 -4.06 -5.91
CA HIS A 190 9.00 -4.99 -6.47
C HIS A 190 8.57 -5.70 -7.77
N GLY A 191 7.77 -5.01 -8.60
CA GLY A 191 7.31 -5.56 -9.87
C GLY A 191 8.30 -5.31 -11.00
N SER A 192 8.22 -6.15 -12.06
CA SER A 192 8.93 -5.88 -13.32
C SER A 192 8.58 -4.49 -13.85
N LEU A 193 9.59 -3.78 -14.32
CA LEU A 193 9.46 -2.40 -14.78
C LEU A 193 9.35 -2.32 -16.31
N LEU A 194 9.72 -3.37 -17.02
CA LEU A 194 9.62 -3.49 -18.47
C LEU A 194 8.30 -4.14 -18.89
N GLY A 195 7.97 -4.04 -20.16
CA GLY A 195 6.75 -4.60 -20.74
C GLY A 195 6.21 -3.70 -21.84
N THR A 196 4.92 -3.42 -21.83
CA THR A 196 4.28 -2.54 -22.81
C THR A 196 5.02 -1.20 -22.91
N PRO A 197 5.39 -0.73 -24.11
CA PRO A 197 6.00 0.58 -24.29
C PRO A 197 5.11 1.70 -23.74
N ALA A 198 5.71 2.65 -23.04
CA ALA A 198 4.97 3.79 -22.51
C ALA A 198 4.49 4.70 -23.66
N ASN A 199 3.26 5.15 -23.56
CA ASN A 199 2.61 6.06 -24.53
C ASN A 199 2.11 7.30 -23.77
N LYS A 200 2.52 8.49 -24.23
CA LYS A 200 2.16 9.77 -23.58
C LYS A 200 0.64 9.97 -23.51
N ASP A 201 -0.09 9.56 -24.54
CA ASP A 201 -1.52 9.80 -24.63
C ASP A 201 -2.33 8.79 -23.83
N LEU A 202 -1.80 7.59 -23.62
CA LEU A 202 -2.44 6.52 -22.86
C LEU A 202 -2.06 6.53 -21.37
N THR A 203 -0.80 6.81 -21.02
CA THR A 203 -0.31 6.74 -19.65
C THR A 203 -0.81 7.93 -18.82
N LYS A 204 -2.06 7.88 -18.36
CA LYS A 204 -2.69 8.95 -17.58
C LYS A 204 -2.54 8.75 -16.07
N ALA A 205 -2.60 7.52 -15.59
CA ALA A 205 -2.46 7.20 -14.18
C ALA A 205 -1.17 7.75 -13.57
N GLU A 206 -1.23 8.25 -12.34
CA GLU A 206 -0.04 8.53 -11.54
C GLU A 206 0.70 7.22 -11.21
N ILE A 207 2.01 7.24 -11.12
CA ILE A 207 2.81 6.03 -10.91
C ILE A 207 3.70 6.18 -9.69
N LEU A 208 3.61 5.20 -8.78
CA LEU A 208 4.58 4.98 -7.70
C LEU A 208 5.25 3.62 -7.91
N VAL A 209 6.58 3.61 -7.94
CA VAL A 209 7.38 2.40 -7.93
C VAL A 209 8.08 2.27 -6.59
N CYS A 210 7.89 1.13 -5.92
CA CYS A 210 8.54 0.73 -4.69
C CYS A 210 9.52 -0.41 -5.00
N HIS A 211 10.81 -0.07 -5.15
CA HIS A 211 11.85 -0.97 -5.64
C HIS A 211 12.83 -1.37 -4.54
N GLY A 212 13.14 -2.67 -4.43
CA GLY A 212 14.23 -3.14 -3.57
C GLY A 212 15.60 -2.86 -4.21
N GLU A 213 16.48 -2.12 -3.53
CA GLU A 213 17.78 -1.76 -4.09
C GLU A 213 18.67 -2.98 -4.38
N ALA A 214 18.49 -4.07 -3.61
CA ALA A 214 19.20 -5.35 -3.81
C ALA A 214 18.40 -6.37 -4.65
N ASP A 215 17.35 -5.95 -5.35
CA ASP A 215 16.53 -6.82 -6.20
C ASP A 215 17.27 -7.22 -7.48
N SER A 216 17.91 -8.39 -7.47
CA SER A 216 18.68 -8.91 -8.59
C SER A 216 17.83 -9.28 -9.83
N PHE A 217 16.50 -9.44 -9.67
CA PHE A 217 15.62 -9.73 -10.81
C PHE A 217 15.27 -8.48 -11.60
N VAL A 218 15.15 -7.31 -10.93
CA VAL A 218 14.58 -6.09 -11.52
C VAL A 218 15.62 -4.97 -11.70
N ASN A 219 16.76 -5.01 -11.01
CA ASN A 219 17.76 -3.92 -11.05
C ASN A 219 18.19 -3.51 -12.47
N ALA A 220 18.32 -4.46 -13.39
CA ALA A 220 18.69 -4.18 -14.78
C ALA A 220 17.61 -3.38 -15.53
N GLU A 221 16.37 -3.40 -15.06
CA GLU A 221 15.22 -2.74 -15.68
C GLU A 221 15.05 -1.27 -15.25
N VAL A 222 15.72 -0.85 -14.17
CA VAL A 222 15.52 0.49 -13.56
C VAL A 222 15.91 1.61 -14.52
N ALA A 223 17.10 1.54 -15.11
CA ALA A 223 17.58 2.59 -16.02
C ALA A 223 16.74 2.64 -17.33
N PRO A 224 16.42 1.50 -18.00
CA PRO A 224 15.50 1.49 -19.12
C PRO A 224 14.11 2.06 -18.79
N PHE A 225 13.52 1.71 -17.64
CA PHE A 225 12.23 2.24 -17.19
C PHE A 225 12.27 3.77 -17.06
N LYS A 226 13.23 4.31 -16.32
CA LYS A 226 13.37 5.76 -16.15
C LYS A 226 13.50 6.47 -17.48
N LYS A 227 14.39 5.97 -18.37
CA LYS A 227 14.57 6.51 -19.71
C LYS A 227 13.27 6.51 -20.52
N GLN A 228 12.49 5.44 -20.44
CA GLN A 228 11.20 5.32 -21.14
C GLN A 228 10.19 6.36 -20.62
N MET A 229 10.03 6.48 -19.30
CA MET A 229 9.09 7.42 -18.70
C MET A 229 9.49 8.88 -18.98
N ASP A 230 10.77 9.19 -18.88
CA ASP A 230 11.32 10.52 -19.17
C ASP A 230 11.12 10.90 -20.64
N SER A 231 11.26 9.95 -21.57
CA SER A 231 11.09 10.17 -23.01
C SER A 231 9.67 10.60 -23.40
N ILE A 232 8.67 10.20 -22.64
CA ILE A 232 7.28 10.61 -22.86
C ILE A 232 6.86 11.80 -21.99
N GLY A 233 7.78 12.33 -21.16
CA GLY A 233 7.51 13.44 -20.24
C GLY A 233 6.51 13.09 -19.13
N LYS A 234 6.39 11.81 -18.76
CA LYS A 234 5.48 11.37 -17.68
C LYS A 234 6.18 11.46 -16.33
N SER A 235 5.59 12.22 -15.43
CA SER A 235 6.00 12.23 -14.02
C SER A 235 5.67 10.90 -13.35
N TYR A 236 6.59 10.40 -12.53
CA TYR A 236 6.43 9.22 -11.70
C TYR A 236 7.21 9.39 -10.39
N THR A 237 6.85 8.66 -9.37
CA THR A 237 7.60 8.57 -8.12
C THR A 237 8.32 7.22 -8.09
N PHE A 238 9.65 7.25 -7.93
CA PHE A 238 10.47 6.04 -7.81
C PHE A 238 11.15 6.04 -6.45
N LYS A 239 10.81 5.06 -5.62
CA LYS A 239 11.39 4.84 -4.29
C LYS A 239 12.24 3.59 -4.30
N SER A 240 13.47 3.71 -3.81
CA SER A 240 14.42 2.61 -3.67
C SER A 240 14.69 2.37 -2.20
N TYR A 241 14.55 1.11 -1.75
CA TYR A 241 14.69 0.74 -0.34
C TYR A 241 15.99 -0.03 -0.16
N SER A 242 16.90 0.55 0.62
CA SER A 242 18.26 0.02 0.79
C SER A 242 18.26 -1.37 1.41
N GLY A 243 19.04 -2.28 0.84
CA GLY A 243 19.17 -3.66 1.30
C GLY A 243 17.95 -4.55 1.06
N ALA A 244 16.85 -4.03 0.53
CA ALA A 244 15.67 -4.83 0.22
C ALA A 244 15.87 -5.61 -1.08
N THR A 245 15.59 -6.90 -1.05
CA THR A 245 15.60 -7.81 -2.20
C THR A 245 14.24 -7.85 -2.89
N HIS A 246 14.04 -8.72 -3.88
CA HIS A 246 12.73 -9.00 -4.44
C HIS A 246 11.78 -9.56 -3.37
N ALA A 247 10.48 -9.33 -3.50
CA ALA A 247 9.42 -9.75 -2.57
C ALA A 247 9.60 -9.24 -1.12
N PHE A 248 10.32 -8.13 -0.91
CA PHE A 248 10.63 -7.58 0.41
C PHE A 248 9.40 -7.23 1.26
N THR A 249 8.23 -7.12 0.66
CA THR A 249 6.97 -6.83 1.37
C THR A 249 6.26 -8.09 1.88
N ASN A 250 6.67 -9.29 1.45
CA ASN A 250 5.99 -10.53 1.81
C ASN A 250 6.70 -11.22 2.99
N PRO A 251 6.06 -11.33 4.18
CA PRO A 251 6.67 -11.99 5.34
C PRO A 251 7.13 -13.42 5.11
N ASP A 252 6.52 -14.12 4.15
CA ASP A 252 6.88 -15.51 3.84
C ASP A 252 8.08 -15.60 2.88
N ALA A 253 8.54 -14.46 2.32
CA ALA A 253 9.58 -14.45 1.30
C ALA A 253 10.89 -15.08 1.75
N THR A 254 11.32 -14.87 3.01
CA THR A 254 12.55 -15.44 3.54
C THR A 254 12.52 -16.96 3.54
N GLU A 255 11.43 -17.57 4.01
CA GLU A 255 11.29 -19.04 4.03
C GLU A 255 11.13 -19.62 2.61
N MET A 256 10.40 -18.91 1.74
CA MET A 256 10.29 -19.28 0.32
C MET A 256 11.64 -19.19 -0.39
N GLY A 257 12.43 -18.15 -0.12
CA GLY A 257 13.78 -17.99 -0.64
C GLY A 257 14.68 -19.16 -0.26
N LYS A 258 14.67 -19.57 1.01
CA LYS A 258 15.43 -20.76 1.48
C LYS A 258 14.93 -22.05 0.81
N LYS A 259 13.62 -22.27 0.82
CA LYS A 259 12.98 -23.48 0.27
C LYS A 259 13.29 -23.67 -1.21
N PHE A 260 13.19 -22.61 -2.00
CA PHE A 260 13.32 -22.68 -3.46
C PHE A 260 14.66 -22.15 -3.99
N LYS A 261 15.60 -21.81 -3.09
CA LYS A 261 16.92 -21.24 -3.42
C LYS A 261 16.82 -19.99 -4.31
N MET A 262 15.89 -19.11 -3.98
CA MET A 262 15.67 -17.83 -4.67
C MET A 262 16.24 -16.68 -3.84
N PRO A 263 16.81 -15.63 -4.47
CA PRO A 263 17.35 -14.46 -3.76
C PRO A 263 16.21 -13.48 -3.38
N ILE A 264 15.31 -13.95 -2.52
CA ILE A 264 14.17 -13.19 -2.00
C ILE A 264 14.15 -13.24 -0.48
N GLU A 265 13.88 -12.10 0.15
CA GLU A 265 13.79 -11.99 1.61
C GLU A 265 12.78 -10.92 2.01
N TYR A 266 12.09 -11.16 3.12
CA TYR A 266 11.26 -10.14 3.76
C TYR A 266 12.15 -9.09 4.43
N ASN A 267 11.80 -7.81 4.24
CA ASN A 267 12.44 -6.70 4.92
C ASN A 267 11.38 -5.81 5.57
N ALA A 268 11.19 -5.98 6.89
CA ALA A 268 10.15 -5.29 7.64
C ALA A 268 10.25 -3.75 7.57
N ALA A 269 11.48 -3.21 7.55
CA ALA A 269 11.67 -1.76 7.45
C ALA A 269 11.27 -1.23 6.07
N ALA A 270 11.67 -1.93 5.00
CA ALA A 270 11.31 -1.58 3.63
C ALA A 270 9.80 -1.78 3.37
N ASP A 271 9.20 -2.85 3.91
CA ASP A 271 7.75 -3.09 3.84
C ASP A 271 6.97 -1.93 4.49
N SER A 272 7.33 -1.57 5.72
CA SER A 272 6.68 -0.46 6.43
C SER A 272 6.87 0.88 5.71
N ALA A 273 8.08 1.17 5.22
CA ALA A 273 8.38 2.41 4.51
C ALA A 273 7.60 2.51 3.20
N SER A 274 7.59 1.44 2.39
CA SER A 274 6.88 1.41 1.12
C SER A 274 5.35 1.49 1.29
N TRP A 275 4.81 0.89 2.35
CA TRP A 275 3.40 1.03 2.69
C TRP A 275 3.05 2.47 3.07
N ASN A 276 3.91 3.17 3.81
CA ASN A 276 3.72 4.59 4.13
C ASN A 276 3.83 5.47 2.88
N ASP A 277 4.81 5.23 2.00
CA ASP A 277 4.93 5.95 0.72
C ASP A 277 3.65 5.76 -0.14
N MET A 278 3.05 4.56 -0.15
CA MET A 278 1.76 4.30 -0.81
C MET A 278 0.61 5.08 -0.15
N LYS A 279 0.54 5.15 1.19
CA LYS A 279 -0.49 5.94 1.89
C LYS A 279 -0.40 7.42 1.52
N ASP A 280 0.80 7.98 1.50
CA ASP A 280 1.02 9.36 1.12
C ASP A 280 0.64 9.61 -0.35
N PHE A 281 0.97 8.66 -1.22
CA PHE A 281 0.58 8.67 -2.62
C PHE A 281 -0.94 8.69 -2.78
N PHE A 282 -1.67 7.81 -2.09
CA PHE A 282 -3.13 7.78 -2.11
C PHE A 282 -3.76 9.04 -1.52
N GLY A 283 -3.21 9.59 -0.42
CA GLY A 283 -3.64 10.86 0.15
C GLY A 283 -3.52 12.03 -0.82
N ARG A 284 -2.67 11.93 -1.86
CA ARG A 284 -2.50 12.93 -2.92
C ARG A 284 -3.45 12.71 -4.10
N ILE A 285 -3.58 11.48 -4.58
CA ILE A 285 -4.35 11.20 -5.80
C ILE A 285 -5.86 11.09 -5.60
N PHE A 286 -6.33 10.91 -4.37
CA PHE A 286 -7.75 10.80 -4.03
C PHE A 286 -8.36 12.08 -3.42
N LYS A 287 -7.66 13.20 -3.55
CA LYS A 287 -8.17 14.51 -3.10
C LYS A 287 -9.39 14.97 -3.88
#